data_bdada9b930b8ef42bc0ed43a997a63fb
#
_entry.id   bdada9b930b8ef42bc0ed43a997a63fb
#
_cell.length_a   1.000
_cell.length_b   1.000
_cell.length_c   1.000
_cell.angle_alpha   90.00
_cell.angle_beta   90.00
_cell.angle_gamma   90.00
#
_symmetry.space_group_name_H-M   'P 1'
#
loop_
_entity.id
_entity.type
_entity.pdbx_description
1 polymer ?
#
loop_
_entity_poly.entity_id
_entity_poly.type
_entity_poly.pdbx_seq_one_letter_code
_entity_poly.pdbx_strand_id
1 'polypeptide(L)'
;KALRSDLERLLGQREHWEPPLLRALFGILWNGARRRRRSADHERLWFSLTGICLRPGFGYPLDEWRAGQLWTLYEQGLHYPQESQNWAEWWTLWRRVAGGLDTAAQARIGVDLLKALRPLTGKAAKDPPGIEDMARLAAVLERLPAAQKAELGAMLLARLARKGASPQLWWAVGRLGTRVPAYGSAHDVVPTATAAIWLDRVLDLDWKAVAPASFSATLLARLSGDRERDIDDNQRTRVIQR
;
A
#
# COMPACT_ATOMS: atom_id res chain seq x y z
N LYS A 1 -15.54 -9.48 16.02
CA LYS A 1 -16.03 -10.61 15.19
C LYS A 1 -17.55 -10.57 15.03
N ALA A 2 -18.32 -10.44 16.11
CA ALA A 2 -19.79 -10.49 16.10
C ALA A 2 -20.42 -9.55 15.06
N LEU A 3 -20.06 -8.25 15.06
CA LEU A 3 -20.66 -7.28 14.12
C LEU A 3 -20.43 -7.63 12.64
N ARG A 4 -19.26 -8.17 12.29
CA ARG A 4 -19.02 -8.60 10.90
C ARG A 4 -19.91 -9.76 10.51
N SER A 5 -20.01 -10.77 11.36
CA SER A 5 -20.91 -11.91 11.14
C SER A 5 -22.38 -11.49 11.09
N ASP A 6 -22.79 -10.53 11.92
CA ASP A 6 -24.16 -9.99 11.90
C ASP A 6 -24.45 -9.25 10.60
N LEU A 7 -23.51 -8.45 10.10
CA LEU A 7 -23.62 -7.78 8.79
C LEU A 7 -23.71 -8.80 7.66
N GLU A 8 -22.86 -9.81 7.64
CA GLU A 8 -22.89 -10.85 6.60
C GLU A 8 -24.18 -11.70 6.67
N ARG A 9 -24.70 -11.95 7.86
CA ARG A 9 -26.00 -12.63 8.03
C ARG A 9 -27.16 -11.81 7.48
N LEU A 10 -27.14 -10.48 7.64
CA LEU A 10 -28.22 -9.60 7.21
C LEU A 10 -28.13 -9.20 5.73
N LEU A 11 -26.92 -9.02 5.22
CA LEU A 11 -26.65 -8.42 3.90
C LEU A 11 -26.07 -9.44 2.90
N GLY A 12 -25.92 -10.70 3.30
CA GLY A 12 -25.23 -11.71 2.49
C GLY A 12 -23.71 -11.63 2.59
N GLN A 13 -23.03 -12.53 1.88
CA GLN A 13 -21.57 -12.60 1.88
C GLN A 13 -20.95 -11.30 1.36
N ARG A 14 -19.93 -10.83 2.05
CA ARG A 14 -19.26 -9.53 1.78
C ARG A 14 -18.71 -9.38 0.36
N GLU A 15 -18.36 -10.48 -0.27
CA GLU A 15 -17.88 -10.54 -1.65
C GLU A 15 -18.93 -10.07 -2.68
N HIS A 16 -20.21 -10.12 -2.30
CA HIS A 16 -21.36 -9.70 -3.12
C HIS A 16 -21.88 -8.31 -2.78
N TRP A 17 -21.21 -7.59 -1.85
CA TRP A 17 -21.67 -6.23 -1.51
C TRP A 17 -21.31 -5.25 -2.63
N GLU A 18 -22.34 -4.77 -3.30
CA GLU A 18 -22.23 -3.83 -4.41
C GLU A 18 -21.83 -2.41 -3.94
N PRO A 19 -21.19 -1.61 -4.79
CA PRO A 19 -20.74 -0.26 -4.44
C PRO A 19 -21.82 0.63 -3.79
N PRO A 20 -23.09 0.68 -4.23
CA PRO A 20 -24.14 1.49 -3.58
C PRO A 20 -24.31 1.13 -2.10
N LEU A 21 -24.40 -0.18 -1.79
CA LEU A 21 -24.53 -0.67 -0.42
C LEU A 21 -23.29 -0.31 0.41
N LEU A 22 -22.10 -0.53 -0.13
CA LEU A 22 -20.85 -0.19 0.55
C LEU A 22 -20.77 1.30 0.88
N ARG A 23 -21.19 2.18 -0.03
CA ARG A 23 -21.18 3.64 0.20
C ARG A 23 -22.25 4.09 1.19
N ALA A 24 -23.41 3.44 1.21
CA ALA A 24 -24.42 3.66 2.24
C ALA A 24 -23.88 3.26 3.64
N LEU A 25 -23.26 2.08 3.75
CA LEU A 25 -22.59 1.64 4.98
C LEU A 25 -21.47 2.59 5.42
N PHE A 26 -20.68 3.11 4.48
CA PHE A 26 -19.68 4.15 4.79
C PHE A 26 -20.33 5.37 5.45
N GLY A 27 -21.45 5.86 4.92
CA GLY A 27 -22.17 7.00 5.49
C GLY A 27 -22.59 6.75 6.94
N ILE A 28 -23.11 5.55 7.23
CA ILE A 28 -23.50 5.15 8.60
C ILE A 28 -22.27 5.11 9.53
N LEU A 29 -21.17 4.51 9.07
CA LEU A 29 -19.90 4.44 9.82
C LEU A 29 -19.33 5.84 10.07
N TRP A 30 -19.39 6.73 9.06
CA TRP A 30 -18.92 8.10 9.18
C TRP A 30 -19.71 8.90 10.21
N ASN A 31 -21.04 8.84 10.18
CA ASN A 31 -21.91 9.47 11.19
C ASN A 31 -21.62 8.95 12.61
N GLY A 32 -21.18 7.70 12.71
CA GLY A 32 -20.76 7.07 13.95
C GLY A 32 -19.28 7.19 14.31
N ALA A 33 -18.47 7.96 13.57
CA ALA A 33 -17.01 7.97 13.66
C ALA A 33 -16.47 8.27 15.08
N ARG A 34 -17.16 9.09 15.87
CA ARG A 34 -16.80 9.37 17.28
C ARG A 34 -16.84 8.13 18.16
N ARG A 35 -17.66 7.12 17.81
CA ARG A 35 -17.80 5.88 18.58
C ARG A 35 -16.54 5.00 18.54
N ARG A 36 -15.65 5.19 17.57
CA ARG A 36 -14.35 4.50 17.52
C ARG A 36 -13.50 4.73 18.77
N ARG A 37 -13.72 5.87 19.46
CA ARG A 37 -12.97 6.26 20.67
C ARG A 37 -13.36 5.47 21.93
N ARG A 38 -14.37 4.58 21.88
CA ARG A 38 -14.86 3.88 23.05
C ARG A 38 -13.90 2.81 23.56
N SER A 39 -13.18 2.14 22.65
CA SER A 39 -12.13 1.17 22.98
C SER A 39 -11.26 0.90 21.77
N ALA A 40 -10.10 0.26 21.98
CA ALA A 40 -9.20 -0.20 20.91
C ALA A 40 -9.95 -1.11 19.91
N ASP A 41 -10.81 -2.00 20.38
CA ASP A 41 -11.60 -2.88 19.51
C ASP A 41 -12.60 -2.11 18.64
N HIS A 42 -13.24 -1.07 19.17
CA HIS A 42 -14.13 -0.22 18.39
C HIS A 42 -13.35 0.54 17.31
N GLU A 43 -12.19 1.10 17.66
CA GLU A 43 -11.34 1.81 16.69
C GLU A 43 -10.87 0.87 15.57
N ARG A 44 -10.32 -0.29 15.94
CA ARG A 44 -9.86 -1.31 14.98
C ARG A 44 -10.97 -1.76 14.04
N LEU A 45 -12.14 -2.08 14.59
CA LEU A 45 -13.29 -2.52 13.79
C LEU A 45 -13.78 -1.41 12.87
N TRP A 46 -13.82 -0.17 13.35
CA TRP A 46 -14.23 0.99 12.56
C TRP A 46 -13.28 1.19 11.35
N PHE A 47 -11.95 1.16 11.56
CA PHE A 47 -10.98 1.26 10.46
C PHE A 47 -11.17 0.15 9.43
N SER A 48 -11.32 -1.07 9.91
CA SER A 48 -11.49 -2.24 9.05
C SER A 48 -12.73 -2.13 8.17
N LEU A 49 -13.89 -1.80 8.75
CA LEU A 49 -15.15 -1.68 8.02
C LEU A 49 -15.15 -0.47 7.08
N THR A 50 -14.67 0.70 7.54
CA THR A 50 -14.60 1.92 6.74
C THR A 50 -13.73 1.71 5.51
N GLY A 51 -12.57 1.06 5.67
CA GLY A 51 -11.70 0.74 4.55
C GLY A 51 -12.33 -0.23 3.54
N ILE A 52 -13.12 -1.20 3.99
CA ILE A 52 -13.87 -2.10 3.09
C ILE A 52 -14.93 -1.32 2.34
N CYS A 53 -15.67 -0.46 3.03
CA CYS A 53 -16.80 0.26 2.48
C CYS A 53 -16.41 1.35 1.47
N LEU A 54 -15.17 1.86 1.53
CA LEU A 54 -14.71 2.94 0.64
C LEU A 54 -13.71 2.49 -0.43
N ARG A 55 -13.15 1.27 -0.33
CA ARG A 55 -12.18 0.80 -1.33
C ARG A 55 -12.75 0.86 -2.75
N PRO A 56 -11.94 1.21 -3.77
CA PRO A 56 -10.55 1.68 -3.74
C PRO A 56 -10.39 3.16 -3.43
N GLY A 57 -11.44 3.86 -3.04
CA GLY A 57 -11.46 5.29 -2.76
C GLY A 57 -11.90 6.15 -3.96
N PHE A 58 -12.15 5.52 -5.11
CA PHE A 58 -12.61 6.16 -6.34
C PHE A 58 -13.47 5.21 -7.16
N GLY A 59 -14.11 5.74 -8.21
CA GLY A 59 -14.87 4.96 -9.19
C GLY A 59 -16.37 4.91 -8.94
N TYR A 60 -16.88 5.49 -7.85
CA TYR A 60 -18.29 5.67 -7.58
C TYR A 60 -18.59 7.16 -7.28
N PRO A 61 -19.79 7.68 -7.63
CA PRO A 61 -20.12 9.08 -7.39
C PRO A 61 -19.81 9.53 -5.96
N LEU A 62 -19.16 10.69 -5.81
CA LEU A 62 -18.76 11.31 -4.55
C LEU A 62 -17.67 10.54 -3.76
N ASP A 63 -16.95 9.59 -4.36
CA ASP A 63 -15.88 8.88 -3.65
C ASP A 63 -14.72 9.80 -3.28
N GLU A 64 -14.34 10.74 -4.13
CA GLU A 64 -13.30 11.74 -3.81
C GLU A 64 -13.69 12.59 -2.59
N TRP A 65 -14.95 13.01 -2.51
CA TRP A 65 -15.46 13.72 -1.35
C TRP A 65 -15.41 12.85 -0.07
N ARG A 66 -15.81 11.56 -0.18
CA ARG A 66 -15.71 10.63 0.96
C ARG A 66 -14.28 10.39 1.40
N ALA A 67 -13.35 10.24 0.46
CA ALA A 67 -11.93 10.11 0.75
C ALA A 67 -11.38 11.37 1.42
N GLY A 68 -11.76 12.56 0.95
CA GLY A 68 -11.43 13.83 1.57
C GLY A 68 -11.98 13.96 3.00
N GLN A 69 -13.23 13.54 3.24
CA GLN A 69 -13.77 13.47 4.60
C GLN A 69 -12.95 12.54 5.48
N LEU A 70 -12.65 11.33 4.99
CA LEU A 70 -11.86 10.36 5.74
C LEU A 70 -10.46 10.89 6.03
N TRP A 71 -9.86 11.63 5.10
CA TRP A 71 -8.55 12.25 5.25
C TRP A 71 -8.45 13.16 6.48
N THR A 72 -9.54 13.83 6.86
CA THR A 72 -9.56 14.67 8.08
C THR A 72 -9.22 13.92 9.36
N LEU A 73 -9.31 12.58 9.35
CA LEU A 73 -8.93 11.74 10.49
C LEU A 73 -7.44 11.39 10.50
N TYR A 74 -6.73 11.55 9.37
CA TYR A 74 -5.33 11.19 9.28
C TYR A 74 -4.48 11.98 10.29
N GLU A 75 -4.68 13.26 10.39
CA GLU A 75 -3.96 14.13 11.33
C GLU A 75 -4.32 13.88 12.81
N GLN A 76 -5.52 13.37 13.05
CA GLN A 76 -5.93 12.99 14.40
C GLN A 76 -5.22 11.74 14.91
N GLY A 77 -4.74 10.88 13.98
CA GLY A 77 -4.07 9.62 14.30
C GLY A 77 -4.95 8.62 15.02
N LEU A 78 -4.31 7.67 15.70
CA LEU A 78 -4.96 6.66 16.50
C LEU A 78 -5.25 7.19 17.91
N HIS A 79 -6.39 6.75 18.48
CA HIS A 79 -6.68 6.98 19.90
C HIS A 79 -6.04 5.92 20.81
N TYR A 80 -5.71 4.76 20.25
CA TYR A 80 -5.09 3.63 20.95
C TYR A 80 -3.76 3.24 20.29
N PRO A 81 -2.76 4.15 20.27
CA PRO A 81 -1.48 3.92 19.57
C PRO A 81 -0.60 2.85 20.23
N GLN A 82 -0.90 2.44 21.46
CA GLN A 82 -0.23 1.33 22.16
C GLN A 82 -0.62 -0.04 21.61
N GLU A 83 -1.74 -0.13 20.86
CA GLU A 83 -2.25 -1.37 20.33
C GLU A 83 -1.72 -1.65 18.92
N SER A 84 -0.86 -2.65 18.76
CA SER A 84 -0.24 -2.99 17.48
C SER A 84 -1.25 -3.36 16.39
N GLN A 85 -2.37 -4.00 16.77
CA GLN A 85 -3.44 -4.36 15.83
C GLN A 85 -4.21 -3.14 15.31
N ASN A 86 -4.26 -2.04 16.07
CA ASN A 86 -4.86 -0.78 15.60
C ASN A 86 -3.97 -0.14 14.53
N TRP A 87 -2.64 -0.20 14.67
CA TRP A 87 -1.71 0.21 13.63
C TRP A 87 -1.85 -0.61 12.35
N ALA A 88 -2.01 -1.92 12.46
CA ALA A 88 -2.22 -2.79 11.28
C ALA A 88 -3.49 -2.41 10.50
N GLU A 89 -4.62 -2.17 11.20
CA GLU A 89 -5.86 -1.72 10.53
C GLU A 89 -5.78 -0.26 10.05
N TRP A 90 -5.01 0.60 10.72
CA TRP A 90 -4.71 1.95 10.25
C TRP A 90 -4.00 1.94 8.89
N TRP A 91 -2.89 1.21 8.78
CA TRP A 91 -2.18 1.08 7.50
C TRP A 91 -3.04 0.40 6.44
N THR A 92 -3.84 -0.59 6.83
CA THR A 92 -4.79 -1.28 5.95
C THR A 92 -5.91 -0.36 5.46
N LEU A 93 -6.46 0.51 6.30
CA LEU A 93 -7.45 1.51 5.91
C LEU A 93 -6.90 2.39 4.79
N TRP A 94 -5.75 3.02 5.01
CA TRP A 94 -5.16 3.95 4.04
C TRP A 94 -4.74 3.23 2.76
N ARG A 95 -4.26 2.00 2.85
CA ARG A 95 -4.01 1.15 1.69
C ARG A 95 -5.26 0.90 0.85
N ARG A 96 -6.39 0.67 1.49
CA ARG A 96 -7.67 0.38 0.79
C ARG A 96 -8.24 1.59 0.07
N VAL A 97 -7.98 2.79 0.55
CA VAL A 97 -8.53 4.03 -0.01
C VAL A 97 -7.50 4.87 -0.76
N ALA A 98 -6.30 4.37 -0.91
CA ALA A 98 -5.15 5.10 -1.47
C ALA A 98 -5.46 5.74 -2.83
N GLY A 99 -6.20 5.06 -3.70
CA GLY A 99 -6.53 5.56 -5.04
C GLY A 99 -7.41 6.81 -5.04
N GLY A 100 -8.22 7.03 -3.99
CA GLY A 100 -9.05 8.23 -3.82
C GLY A 100 -8.35 9.40 -3.14
N LEU A 101 -7.13 9.20 -2.63
CA LEU A 101 -6.34 10.27 -2.03
C LEU A 101 -5.62 11.07 -3.12
N ASP A 102 -5.57 12.38 -2.96
CA ASP A 102 -4.81 13.26 -3.84
C ASP A 102 -3.29 13.12 -3.66
N THR A 103 -2.53 13.83 -4.47
CA THR A 103 -1.06 13.80 -4.44
C THR A 103 -0.50 14.32 -3.11
N ALA A 104 -1.10 15.35 -2.53
CA ALA A 104 -0.64 15.93 -1.27
C ALA A 104 -0.83 14.95 -0.10
N ALA A 105 -2.00 14.30 -0.03
CA ALA A 105 -2.30 13.30 0.98
C ALA A 105 -1.38 12.08 0.85
N GLN A 106 -1.16 11.57 -0.37
CA GLN A 106 -0.25 10.45 -0.57
C GLN A 106 1.20 10.83 -0.23
N ALA A 107 1.67 12.02 -0.62
CA ALA A 107 3.01 12.51 -0.28
C ALA A 107 3.20 12.64 1.24
N ARG A 108 2.17 13.10 1.96
CA ARG A 108 2.19 13.16 3.43
C ARG A 108 2.31 11.76 4.06
N ILE A 109 1.53 10.78 3.60
CA ILE A 109 1.68 9.39 4.04
C ILE A 109 3.10 8.89 3.74
N GLY A 110 3.64 9.22 2.56
CA GLY A 110 5.00 8.86 2.17
C GLY A 110 6.06 9.35 3.17
N VAL A 111 5.95 10.61 3.62
CA VAL A 111 6.85 11.17 4.65
C VAL A 111 6.76 10.37 5.96
N ASP A 112 5.55 10.03 6.40
CA ASP A 112 5.35 9.30 7.65
C ASP A 112 5.85 7.84 7.52
N LEU A 113 5.68 7.20 6.36
CA LEU A 113 6.25 5.87 6.07
C LEU A 113 7.79 5.90 6.05
N LEU A 114 8.41 6.89 5.40
CA LEU A 114 9.86 7.06 5.39
C LEU A 114 10.40 7.21 6.81
N LYS A 115 9.74 7.99 7.65
CA LYS A 115 10.09 8.15 9.07
C LYS A 115 9.95 6.84 9.84
N ALA A 116 8.83 6.12 9.65
CA ALA A 116 8.55 4.87 10.35
C ALA A 116 9.47 3.72 9.92
N LEU A 117 9.89 3.69 8.64
CA LEU A 117 10.78 2.67 8.09
C LEU A 117 12.28 3.01 8.25
N ARG A 118 12.63 4.21 8.72
CA ARG A 118 14.04 4.59 8.96
C ARG A 118 14.83 3.59 9.80
N PRO A 119 14.26 2.88 10.82
CA PRO A 119 14.97 1.85 11.57
C PRO A 119 15.46 0.66 10.73
N LEU A 120 14.99 0.51 9.48
CA LEU A 120 15.52 -0.53 8.57
C LEU A 120 16.94 -0.24 8.07
N THR A 121 17.41 0.99 8.21
CA THR A 121 18.73 1.43 7.76
C THR A 121 19.66 1.67 8.95
N GLY A 122 20.95 1.58 8.72
CA GLY A 122 21.96 1.85 9.74
C GLY A 122 22.52 0.60 10.44
N LYS A 123 23.48 0.83 11.36
CA LYS A 123 24.25 -0.26 12.00
C LYS A 123 23.42 -1.14 12.94
N ALA A 124 22.43 -0.59 13.62
CA ALA A 124 21.52 -1.28 14.54
C ALA A 124 20.15 -1.50 13.93
N ALA A 125 20.11 -1.83 12.65
CA ALA A 125 18.86 -1.94 11.89
C ALA A 125 17.89 -2.96 12.50
N LYS A 126 16.67 -2.53 12.79
CA LYS A 126 15.60 -3.33 13.40
C LYS A 126 14.30 -3.17 12.61
N ASP A 127 13.52 -4.23 12.56
CA ASP A 127 12.19 -4.19 11.93
C ASP A 127 11.23 -3.40 12.81
N PRO A 128 10.59 -2.33 12.28
CA PRO A 128 9.51 -1.69 12.99
C PRO A 128 8.28 -2.61 13.01
N PRO A 129 7.46 -2.55 14.07
CA PRO A 129 6.18 -3.26 14.10
C PRO A 129 5.32 -2.89 12.89
N GLY A 130 4.71 -3.89 12.23
CA GLY A 130 3.84 -3.67 11.07
C GLY A 130 4.58 -3.32 9.77
N ILE A 131 5.87 -3.65 9.65
CA ILE A 131 6.67 -3.41 8.42
C ILE A 131 5.96 -3.90 7.14
N GLU A 132 5.32 -5.06 7.19
CA GLU A 132 4.62 -5.59 6.00
C GLU A 132 3.40 -4.74 5.62
N ASP A 133 2.63 -4.27 6.60
CA ASP A 133 1.47 -3.43 6.33
C ASP A 133 1.88 -2.06 5.80
N MET A 134 2.97 -1.50 6.33
CA MET A 134 3.58 -0.27 5.82
C MET A 134 4.13 -0.45 4.40
N ALA A 135 4.81 -1.55 4.12
CA ALA A 135 5.30 -1.86 2.77
C ALA A 135 4.14 -2.05 1.77
N ARG A 136 3.06 -2.73 2.18
CA ARG A 136 1.86 -2.88 1.38
C ARG A 136 1.14 -1.55 1.12
N LEU A 137 1.14 -0.64 2.08
CA LEU A 137 0.62 0.72 1.87
C LEU A 137 1.51 1.48 0.90
N ALA A 138 2.82 1.54 1.13
CA ALA A 138 3.77 2.20 0.22
C ALA A 138 3.60 1.73 -1.24
N ALA A 139 3.40 0.43 -1.43
CA ALA A 139 3.25 -0.21 -2.73
C ALA A 139 2.01 0.23 -3.54
N VAL A 140 1.01 0.84 -2.91
CA VAL A 140 -0.21 1.30 -3.58
C VAL A 140 -0.33 2.82 -3.66
N LEU A 141 0.61 3.57 -3.11
CA LEU A 141 0.63 5.04 -3.19
C LEU A 141 1.25 5.48 -4.53
N GLU A 142 0.52 5.34 -5.62
CA GLU A 142 1.06 5.57 -6.96
C GLU A 142 1.30 7.06 -7.30
N ARG A 143 0.69 7.99 -6.53
CA ARG A 143 0.91 9.44 -6.67
C ARG A 143 2.06 9.96 -5.80
N LEU A 144 2.84 9.07 -5.13
CA LEU A 144 4.06 9.50 -4.46
C LEU A 144 5.06 10.06 -5.47
N PRO A 145 5.80 11.12 -5.13
CA PRO A 145 6.94 11.57 -5.91
C PRO A 145 7.96 10.44 -6.13
N ALA A 146 8.57 10.39 -7.33
CA ALA A 146 9.55 9.37 -7.70
C ALA A 146 10.68 9.20 -6.66
N ALA A 147 11.16 10.32 -6.09
CA ALA A 147 12.20 10.32 -5.06
C ALA A 147 11.76 9.58 -3.78
N GLN A 148 10.52 9.78 -3.31
CA GLN A 148 10.01 9.07 -2.14
C GLN A 148 9.84 7.57 -2.42
N LYS A 149 9.35 7.19 -3.62
CA LYS A 149 9.28 5.79 -4.04
C LYS A 149 10.66 5.13 -4.06
N ALA A 150 11.66 5.84 -4.60
CA ALA A 150 13.04 5.35 -4.65
C ALA A 150 13.63 5.14 -3.24
N GLU A 151 13.41 6.08 -2.32
CA GLU A 151 13.87 5.98 -0.94
C GLU A 151 13.18 4.84 -0.18
N LEU A 152 11.85 4.73 -0.28
CA LEU A 152 11.09 3.60 0.31
C LEU A 152 11.58 2.25 -0.23
N GLY A 153 11.77 2.13 -1.55
CA GLY A 153 12.29 0.92 -2.16
C GLY A 153 13.70 0.57 -1.70
N ALA A 154 14.59 1.56 -1.55
CA ALA A 154 15.93 1.35 -1.02
C ALA A 154 15.91 0.83 0.43
N MET A 155 15.01 1.35 1.29
CA MET A 155 14.84 0.85 2.66
C MET A 155 14.35 -0.59 2.70
N LEU A 156 13.37 -0.95 1.85
CA LEU A 156 12.88 -2.33 1.75
C LEU A 156 13.95 -3.29 1.22
N LEU A 157 14.75 -2.87 0.23
CA LEU A 157 15.87 -3.65 -0.29
C LEU A 157 16.97 -3.84 0.76
N ALA A 158 17.27 -2.82 1.57
CA ALA A 158 18.19 -2.93 2.68
C ALA A 158 17.69 -3.97 3.71
N ARG A 159 16.38 -4.05 3.96
CA ARG A 159 15.80 -5.09 4.81
C ARG A 159 15.89 -6.48 4.17
N LEU A 160 15.57 -6.59 2.89
CA LEU A 160 15.61 -7.85 2.13
C LEU A 160 17.01 -8.44 2.03
N ALA A 161 18.06 -7.63 2.12
CA ALA A 161 19.44 -8.09 2.16
C ALA A 161 19.83 -8.78 3.49
N ARG A 162 18.99 -8.70 4.53
CA ARG A 162 19.24 -9.32 5.85
C ARG A 162 18.44 -10.62 6.03
N LYS A 163 18.97 -11.55 6.79
CA LYS A 163 18.28 -12.81 7.12
C LYS A 163 16.91 -12.58 7.77
N GLY A 164 15.97 -13.46 7.50
CA GLY A 164 14.64 -13.45 8.09
C GLY A 164 13.72 -12.34 7.54
N ALA A 165 14.06 -11.71 6.42
CA ALA A 165 13.17 -10.81 5.72
C ALA A 165 11.97 -11.55 5.17
N SER A 166 10.77 -10.95 5.31
CA SER A 166 9.58 -11.48 4.65
C SER A 166 9.74 -11.37 3.12
N PRO A 167 9.55 -12.47 2.37
CA PRO A 167 9.57 -12.43 0.91
C PRO A 167 8.52 -11.49 0.31
N GLN A 168 7.45 -11.19 1.07
CA GLN A 168 6.38 -10.27 0.64
C GLN A 168 6.87 -8.83 0.41
N LEU A 169 8.00 -8.45 0.98
CA LEU A 169 8.60 -7.13 0.72
C LEU A 169 9.04 -6.99 -0.76
N TRP A 170 9.38 -8.08 -1.44
CA TRP A 170 9.65 -8.06 -2.88
C TRP A 170 8.43 -7.61 -3.68
N TRP A 171 7.23 -8.07 -3.32
CA TRP A 171 6.00 -7.59 -3.96
C TRP A 171 5.89 -6.05 -3.87
N ALA A 172 6.21 -5.47 -2.70
CA ALA A 172 6.17 -4.04 -2.52
C ALA A 172 7.22 -3.31 -3.36
N VAL A 173 8.44 -3.85 -3.46
CA VAL A 173 9.50 -3.30 -4.32
C VAL A 173 9.05 -3.27 -5.79
N GLY A 174 8.48 -4.37 -6.30
CA GLY A 174 7.95 -4.44 -7.66
C GLY A 174 6.86 -3.40 -7.92
N ARG A 175 5.93 -3.24 -6.98
CA ARG A 175 4.85 -2.23 -7.07
C ARG A 175 5.38 -0.80 -7.06
N LEU A 176 6.31 -0.48 -6.15
CA LEU A 176 6.96 0.85 -6.09
C LEU A 176 7.71 1.16 -7.40
N GLY A 177 8.33 0.15 -8.01
CA GLY A 177 9.10 0.28 -9.25
C GLY A 177 8.29 0.08 -10.53
N THR A 178 6.96 -0.09 -10.44
CA THR A 178 6.12 -0.33 -11.63
C THR A 178 6.36 0.73 -12.70
N ARG A 179 6.50 0.26 -13.97
CA ARG A 179 6.69 1.16 -15.12
C ARG A 179 5.36 1.70 -15.64
N VAL A 180 4.25 1.00 -15.36
CA VAL A 180 2.89 1.36 -15.79
C VAL A 180 1.99 1.42 -14.57
N PRO A 181 1.84 2.60 -13.93
CA PRO A 181 0.92 2.81 -12.82
C PRO A 181 -0.53 2.53 -13.23
N ALA A 182 -1.36 2.09 -12.30
CA ALA A 182 -2.77 1.85 -12.53
C ALA A 182 -3.62 3.15 -12.47
N TYR A 183 -3.23 4.08 -11.59
CA TYR A 183 -3.95 5.35 -11.40
C TYR A 183 -3.02 6.55 -11.12
N GLY A 184 -1.74 6.30 -10.93
CA GLY A 184 -0.71 7.33 -10.74
C GLY A 184 -0.24 7.94 -12.05
N SER A 185 0.52 9.04 -11.95
CA SER A 185 1.16 9.66 -13.10
C SER A 185 2.35 8.84 -13.58
N ALA A 186 2.52 8.76 -14.88
CA ALA A 186 3.72 8.21 -15.51
C ALA A 186 5.00 9.03 -15.20
N HIS A 187 4.84 10.30 -14.81
CA HIS A 187 5.96 11.16 -14.40
C HIS A 187 6.46 10.84 -12.98
N ASP A 188 5.66 10.16 -12.18
CA ASP A 188 6.01 9.79 -10.80
C ASP A 188 6.61 8.38 -10.68
N VAL A 189 6.96 7.73 -11.79
CA VAL A 189 7.67 6.44 -11.76
C VAL A 189 9.14 6.64 -11.33
N VAL A 190 9.70 5.66 -10.62
CA VAL A 190 11.11 5.73 -10.23
C VAL A 190 12.01 5.81 -11.47
N PRO A 191 13.18 6.49 -11.39
CA PRO A 191 14.11 6.57 -12.51
C PRO A 191 14.47 5.18 -13.06
N THR A 192 14.62 5.07 -14.38
CA THR A 192 14.91 3.81 -15.08
C THR A 192 16.15 3.12 -14.53
N ALA A 193 17.23 3.88 -14.26
CA ALA A 193 18.44 3.35 -13.65
C ALA A 193 18.19 2.73 -12.28
N THR A 194 17.32 3.33 -11.46
CA THR A 194 16.94 2.79 -10.13
C THR A 194 16.16 1.49 -10.30
N ALA A 195 15.18 1.46 -11.20
CA ALA A 195 14.38 0.28 -11.47
C ALA A 195 15.23 -0.87 -12.05
N ALA A 196 16.21 -0.57 -12.88
CA ALA A 196 17.16 -1.53 -13.44
C ALA A 196 17.98 -2.22 -12.32
N ILE A 197 18.50 -1.45 -11.37
CA ILE A 197 19.22 -1.99 -10.20
C ILE A 197 18.31 -2.91 -9.36
N TRP A 198 17.05 -2.52 -9.19
CA TRP A 198 16.10 -3.34 -8.43
C TRP A 198 15.77 -4.64 -9.19
N LEU A 199 15.62 -4.55 -10.51
CA LEU A 199 15.37 -5.71 -11.36
C LEU A 199 16.53 -6.72 -11.32
N ASP A 200 17.78 -6.26 -11.40
CA ASP A 200 18.94 -7.15 -11.28
C ASP A 200 18.90 -7.95 -9.98
N ARG A 201 18.59 -7.30 -8.85
CA ARG A 201 18.45 -8.02 -7.58
C ARG A 201 17.31 -9.05 -7.58
N VAL A 202 16.22 -8.78 -8.29
CA VAL A 202 15.10 -9.74 -8.45
C VAL A 202 15.50 -10.90 -9.35
N LEU A 203 16.28 -10.62 -10.40
CA LEU A 203 16.79 -11.64 -11.32
C LEU A 203 17.80 -12.61 -10.66
N ASP A 204 18.50 -12.19 -9.61
CA ASP A 204 19.42 -13.05 -8.85
C ASP A 204 18.70 -14.00 -7.88
N LEU A 205 17.38 -13.87 -7.69
CA LEU A 205 16.60 -14.72 -6.80
C LEU A 205 16.24 -16.06 -7.44
N ASP A 206 16.05 -17.08 -6.62
CA ASP A 206 15.32 -18.28 -7.03
C ASP A 206 13.81 -18.01 -6.98
N TRP A 207 13.19 -17.83 -8.14
CA TRP A 207 11.76 -17.49 -8.26
C TRP A 207 10.82 -18.63 -7.81
N LYS A 208 11.30 -19.85 -7.76
CA LYS A 208 10.53 -21.00 -7.22
C LYS A 208 10.47 -20.92 -5.69
N ALA A 209 11.55 -20.45 -5.06
CA ALA A 209 11.62 -20.28 -3.61
C ALA A 209 11.01 -18.95 -3.14
N VAL A 210 11.06 -17.89 -3.97
CA VAL A 210 10.61 -16.54 -3.64
C VAL A 210 9.42 -16.18 -4.53
N ALA A 211 8.23 -16.63 -4.17
CA ALA A 211 7.00 -16.46 -4.96
C ALA A 211 6.72 -15.03 -5.48
N PRO A 212 6.98 -13.92 -4.74
CA PRO A 212 6.76 -12.57 -5.26
C PRO A 212 7.78 -12.10 -6.31
N ALA A 213 8.88 -12.83 -6.54
CA ALA A 213 9.97 -12.38 -7.42
C ALA A 213 9.51 -12.21 -8.87
N SER A 214 8.82 -13.20 -9.43
CA SER A 214 8.32 -13.14 -10.82
C SER A 214 7.35 -11.98 -11.03
N PHE A 215 6.44 -11.76 -10.10
CA PHE A 215 5.53 -10.61 -10.12
C PHE A 215 6.29 -9.29 -10.10
N SER A 216 7.30 -9.17 -9.24
CA SER A 216 8.13 -7.96 -9.12
C SER A 216 8.91 -7.70 -10.39
N ALA A 217 9.53 -8.73 -10.96
CA ALA A 217 10.23 -8.64 -12.24
C ALA A 217 9.31 -8.18 -13.37
N THR A 218 8.11 -8.72 -13.45
CA THR A 218 7.11 -8.33 -14.46
C THR A 218 6.75 -6.85 -14.35
N LEU A 219 6.54 -6.31 -13.15
CA LEU A 219 6.20 -4.90 -12.97
C LEU A 219 7.37 -3.97 -13.30
N LEU A 220 8.59 -4.35 -12.91
CA LEU A 220 9.81 -3.60 -13.17
C LEU A 220 10.18 -3.60 -14.66
N ALA A 221 9.94 -4.71 -15.38
CA ALA A 221 10.30 -4.89 -16.76
C ALA A 221 9.17 -4.60 -17.77
N ARG A 222 7.95 -4.27 -17.29
CA ARG A 222 6.81 -4.02 -18.15
C ARG A 222 7.07 -2.85 -19.08
N LEU A 223 6.76 -3.03 -20.38
CA LEU A 223 6.81 -1.97 -21.36
C LEU A 223 5.75 -0.91 -21.10
N SER A 224 6.17 0.35 -21.03
CA SER A 224 5.29 1.51 -20.99
C SER A 224 5.04 2.10 -22.39
N GLY A 225 5.92 1.80 -23.35
CA GLY A 225 5.96 2.40 -24.66
C GLY A 225 6.76 3.72 -24.72
N ASP A 226 7.39 4.09 -23.61
CA ASP A 226 8.24 5.28 -23.51
C ASP A 226 9.67 4.85 -23.18
N ARG A 227 10.59 5.12 -24.13
CA ARG A 227 12.00 4.70 -24.03
C ARG A 227 12.73 5.26 -22.80
N GLU A 228 12.33 6.43 -22.31
CA GLU A 228 12.94 7.00 -21.11
C GLU A 228 12.54 6.28 -19.83
N ARG A 229 11.37 5.64 -19.85
CA ARG A 229 10.80 4.91 -18.72
C ARG A 229 11.04 3.40 -18.80
N ASP A 230 11.24 2.86 -19.99
CA ASP A 230 11.39 1.43 -20.18
C ASP A 230 12.81 0.95 -19.83
N ILE A 231 12.89 -0.19 -19.17
CA ILE A 231 14.13 -0.93 -18.91
C ILE A 231 14.69 -1.42 -20.26
N ASP A 232 16.00 -1.54 -20.38
CA ASP A 232 16.64 -2.00 -21.60
C ASP A 232 16.20 -3.42 -22.01
N ASP A 233 16.34 -3.71 -23.30
CA ASP A 233 15.88 -4.96 -23.90
C ASP A 233 16.60 -6.20 -23.36
N ASN A 234 17.88 -6.07 -22.97
CA ASN A 234 18.64 -7.20 -22.45
C ASN A 234 18.09 -7.65 -21.09
N GLN A 235 17.85 -6.69 -20.19
CA GLN A 235 17.26 -7.02 -18.89
C GLN A 235 15.84 -7.59 -19.04
N ARG A 236 15.02 -7.04 -19.94
CA ARG A 236 13.68 -7.58 -20.22
C ARG A 236 13.73 -8.99 -20.78
N THR A 237 14.65 -9.26 -21.72
CA THR A 237 14.85 -10.59 -22.28
C THR A 237 15.20 -11.61 -21.19
N ARG A 238 16.05 -11.23 -20.23
CA ARG A 238 16.37 -12.09 -19.06
C ARG A 238 15.12 -12.42 -18.22
N VAL A 239 14.17 -11.49 -18.08
CA VAL A 239 12.89 -11.75 -17.37
C VAL A 239 12.03 -12.75 -18.12
N ILE A 240 11.97 -12.67 -19.47
CA ILE A 240 11.16 -13.55 -20.32
C ILE A 240 11.71 -14.98 -20.33
N GLN A 241 13.02 -15.13 -20.23
CA GLN A 241 13.71 -16.43 -20.27
C GLN A 241 13.72 -17.16 -18.91
N ARG A 242 13.24 -16.53 -17.85
CA ARG A 242 13.24 -17.05 -16.46
C ARG A 242 11.97 -17.83 -16.16
#